data_ac9ff6f88bc79fcff4e74110f2ec96f8
#
_entry.id   ac9ff6f88bc79fcff4e74110f2ec96f8
#
_cell.length_a   1.000
_cell.length_b   1.000
_cell.length_c   1.000
_cell.angle_alpha   90.00
_cell.angle_beta   90.00
_cell.angle_gamma   90.00
#
_symmetry.space_group_name_H-M   'P 1'
#
loop_
_entity.id
_entity.type
_entity.pdbx_description
1 polymer ?
#
loop_
_entity_poly.entity_id
_entity_poly.type
_entity_poly.pdbx_seq_one_letter_code
_entity_poly.pdbx_strand_id
1 'polypeptide(L)'
;MPHEASFLTISVDKSHIITIGERLYEQSIELIRELVNNAYDADATRVDVTITDNEIRVADNGEGMDKEGLEQYFNVGSAEKLLTPISPRFGRNRIGQFGIGKFASLAAASRFEITTQKADFAARVVFDKARWMEKGDSWKIPLTVLDTDPKRGNGTTVRLVELKKSFRPEHVTQRIAEGVPIRARDFSVYVNGYRVTPRILAGNRIPVMNGTSYGIIHGEIVILPASRAAKDDMGIEIKVKGVTVRRELFEMASWGKAATRIRGEVNADFLPLTSDRSGFIVDSPEYKTFLKAMDKTVVEVKRAYTQLDSDRENRRVSLAVKEALRRVHHALVMNPEFSPFGVVPLAEEGKRGIGETGVETARNKEEAEGITVEDVGGEPAPHPDKLDSTPEDDNEKPKRQKKPSLRIATPNAVVKKLKFGDAGVTCCLDHLGQDGPECMTEGTIIYINRDHPLYKREARKREAHILNIARLITQEISLMKDPENPRDAYNRQSKLLRDAFGEGNEKSAQPKRNKN
;
A
#
# COMPACT_ATOMS: atom_id res chain seq x y z
N MET A 1 -18.62 -53.17 -50.37
CA MET A 1 -17.13 -53.01 -50.34
C MET A 1 -16.85 -52.11 -49.16
N PRO A 2 -16.04 -52.55 -48.18
CA PRO A 2 -15.66 -51.65 -47.09
C PRO A 2 -14.74 -50.59 -47.70
N HIS A 3 -15.08 -49.31 -47.42
CA HIS A 3 -14.19 -48.20 -47.77
C HIS A 3 -12.88 -48.31 -47.00
N GLU A 4 -11.75 -48.43 -47.66
CA GLU A 4 -10.45 -48.34 -47.03
C GLU A 4 -10.29 -46.96 -46.36
N ALA A 5 -9.95 -46.96 -45.10
CA ALA A 5 -9.68 -45.73 -44.36
C ALA A 5 -8.38 -45.10 -44.93
N SER A 6 -8.50 -43.94 -45.58
CA SER A 6 -7.39 -43.15 -46.03
C SER A 6 -7.00 -42.14 -44.91
N PHE A 7 -5.70 -41.99 -44.69
CA PHE A 7 -5.15 -41.08 -43.68
C PHE A 7 -4.53 -39.84 -44.34
N LEU A 8 -4.82 -38.66 -43.78
CA LEU A 8 -4.16 -37.40 -44.14
C LEU A 8 -3.03 -37.12 -43.13
N THR A 9 -1.84 -36.83 -43.66
CA THR A 9 -0.69 -36.44 -42.81
C THR A 9 -0.80 -34.96 -42.49
N ILE A 10 -0.80 -34.58 -41.18
CA ILE A 10 -0.69 -33.22 -40.74
C ILE A 10 0.78 -32.84 -40.70
N SER A 11 1.15 -31.82 -41.47
CA SER A 11 2.53 -31.25 -41.46
C SER A 11 2.50 -29.81 -41.01
N VAL A 12 3.55 -29.38 -40.31
CA VAL A 12 3.73 -28.00 -39.83
C VAL A 12 4.95 -27.40 -40.53
N ASP A 13 4.78 -26.26 -41.18
CA ASP A 13 5.88 -25.54 -41.82
C ASP A 13 6.82 -24.91 -40.75
N LYS A 14 8.14 -24.97 -41.00
CA LYS A 14 9.18 -24.40 -40.15
C LYS A 14 8.95 -22.89 -39.81
N SER A 15 8.41 -22.14 -40.79
CA SER A 15 8.11 -20.70 -40.61
C SER A 15 7.10 -20.44 -39.51
N HIS A 16 6.24 -21.42 -39.22
CA HIS A 16 5.26 -21.27 -38.12
C HIS A 16 5.89 -21.12 -36.74
N ILE A 17 7.00 -21.84 -36.49
CA ILE A 17 7.74 -21.69 -35.21
C ILE A 17 8.27 -20.27 -35.06
N ILE A 18 8.78 -19.68 -36.12
CA ILE A 18 9.27 -18.30 -36.13
C ILE A 18 8.10 -17.34 -35.92
N THR A 19 7.00 -17.54 -36.67
CA THR A 19 5.80 -16.71 -36.58
C THR A 19 5.18 -16.77 -35.18
N ILE A 20 5.08 -17.96 -34.59
CA ILE A 20 4.63 -18.13 -33.20
C ILE A 20 5.58 -17.41 -32.25
N GLY A 21 6.89 -17.61 -32.38
CA GLY A 21 7.89 -16.96 -31.54
C GLY A 21 7.83 -15.43 -31.63
N GLU A 22 7.67 -14.87 -32.83
CA GLU A 22 7.62 -13.42 -33.04
C GLU A 22 6.30 -12.78 -32.55
N ARG A 23 5.20 -13.53 -32.54
CA ARG A 23 3.87 -13.04 -32.16
C ARG A 23 3.41 -13.48 -30.75
N LEU A 24 4.18 -14.35 -30.11
CA LEU A 24 3.82 -14.95 -28.82
C LEU A 24 3.65 -13.92 -27.72
N TYR A 25 4.43 -12.85 -27.77
CA TYR A 25 4.34 -11.78 -26.80
C TYR A 25 4.07 -10.44 -27.50
N GLU A 26 3.08 -9.72 -27.02
CA GLU A 26 2.76 -8.37 -27.45
C GLU A 26 3.95 -7.41 -27.25
N GLN A 27 4.71 -7.63 -26.20
CA GLN A 27 5.92 -6.86 -25.87
C GLN A 27 7.16 -7.78 -25.79
N SER A 28 8.18 -7.49 -26.56
CA SER A 28 9.44 -8.26 -26.56
C SER A 28 10.16 -8.33 -25.22
N ILE A 29 9.86 -7.41 -24.29
CA ILE A 29 10.42 -7.39 -22.94
C ILE A 29 9.95 -8.58 -22.07
N GLU A 30 8.78 -9.15 -22.38
CA GLU A 30 8.24 -10.33 -21.70
C GLU A 30 9.13 -11.56 -21.84
N LEU A 31 9.87 -11.62 -22.93
CA LEU A 31 10.85 -12.66 -23.15
C LEU A 31 11.92 -12.71 -22.05
N ILE A 32 12.48 -11.54 -21.65
CA ILE A 32 13.52 -11.49 -20.61
C ILE A 32 12.94 -11.99 -19.30
N ARG A 33 11.70 -11.62 -18.97
CA ARG A 33 10.99 -12.14 -17.82
C ARG A 33 10.86 -13.68 -17.88
N GLU A 34 10.51 -14.23 -19.04
CA GLU A 34 10.35 -15.68 -19.21
C GLU A 34 11.71 -16.42 -19.04
N LEU A 35 12.81 -15.86 -19.55
CA LEU A 35 14.14 -16.44 -19.31
C LEU A 35 14.51 -16.45 -17.82
N VAL A 36 14.16 -15.38 -17.09
CA VAL A 36 14.37 -15.32 -15.63
C VAL A 36 13.46 -16.30 -14.90
N ASN A 37 12.21 -16.48 -15.33
CA ASN A 37 11.30 -17.48 -14.78
C ASN A 37 11.79 -18.92 -15.04
N ASN A 38 12.39 -19.19 -16.21
CA ASN A 38 13.01 -20.48 -16.48
C ASN A 38 14.21 -20.77 -15.55
N ALA A 39 15.00 -19.75 -15.23
CA ALA A 39 16.06 -19.89 -14.22
C ALA A 39 15.51 -20.18 -12.82
N TYR A 40 14.39 -19.54 -12.43
CA TYR A 40 13.69 -19.84 -11.18
C TYR A 40 13.21 -21.29 -11.13
N ASP A 41 12.61 -21.78 -12.22
CA ASP A 41 12.14 -23.17 -12.36
C ASP A 41 13.29 -24.21 -12.33
N ALA A 42 14.51 -23.79 -12.74
CA ALA A 42 15.73 -24.58 -12.69
C ALA A 42 16.49 -24.47 -11.36
N ASP A 43 15.81 -24.04 -10.28
CA ASP A 43 16.39 -23.90 -8.94
C ASP A 43 17.62 -22.97 -8.87
N ALA A 44 17.71 -21.97 -9.75
CA ALA A 44 18.75 -20.95 -9.64
C ALA A 44 18.60 -20.14 -8.35
N THR A 45 19.71 -19.77 -7.74
CA THR A 45 19.74 -18.83 -6.61
C THR A 45 20.10 -17.41 -7.06
N ARG A 46 20.74 -17.30 -8.22
CA ARG A 46 21.17 -16.03 -8.80
C ARG A 46 20.95 -16.03 -10.30
N VAL A 47 20.42 -14.91 -10.79
CA VAL A 47 20.30 -14.61 -12.22
C VAL A 47 20.92 -13.24 -12.49
N ASP A 48 21.85 -13.19 -13.43
CA ASP A 48 22.47 -11.96 -13.90
C ASP A 48 21.97 -11.64 -15.31
N VAL A 49 21.26 -10.53 -15.46
CA VAL A 49 20.78 -9.98 -16.73
C VAL A 49 21.68 -8.82 -17.13
N THR A 50 22.41 -8.96 -18.22
CA THR A 50 23.24 -7.90 -18.77
C THR A 50 22.60 -7.39 -20.07
N ILE A 51 22.39 -6.09 -20.15
CA ILE A 51 21.76 -5.42 -21.29
C ILE A 51 22.75 -4.41 -21.85
N THR A 52 23.07 -4.56 -23.11
CA THR A 52 23.89 -3.63 -23.91
C THR A 52 23.10 -3.25 -25.17
N ASP A 53 23.64 -2.33 -25.98
CA ASP A 53 23.01 -1.94 -27.25
C ASP A 53 22.95 -3.09 -28.26
N ASN A 54 23.86 -4.06 -28.19
CA ASN A 54 24.03 -5.11 -29.17
C ASN A 54 23.56 -6.48 -28.70
N GLU A 55 23.51 -6.73 -27.38
CA GLU A 55 23.12 -8.02 -26.83
C GLU A 55 22.40 -7.92 -25.50
N ILE A 56 21.59 -8.95 -25.23
CA ILE A 56 21.07 -9.26 -23.92
C ILE A 56 21.62 -10.61 -23.51
N ARG A 57 22.15 -10.68 -22.29
CA ARG A 57 22.66 -11.92 -21.70
C ARG A 57 21.90 -12.18 -20.40
N VAL A 58 21.30 -13.37 -20.29
CA VAL A 58 20.68 -13.87 -19.06
C VAL A 58 21.47 -15.10 -18.63
N ALA A 59 22.14 -15.01 -17.49
CA ALA A 59 22.96 -16.08 -16.93
C ALA A 59 22.45 -16.48 -15.56
N ASP A 60 22.24 -17.77 -15.33
CA ASP A 60 21.81 -18.34 -14.07
C ASP A 60 22.80 -19.40 -13.55
N ASN A 61 22.70 -19.69 -12.25
CA ASN A 61 23.40 -20.74 -11.56
C ASN A 61 22.47 -21.89 -11.16
N GLY A 62 21.44 -22.17 -11.96
CA GLY A 62 20.50 -23.26 -11.74
C GLY A 62 21.11 -24.65 -12.01
N GLU A 63 20.25 -25.64 -12.16
CA GLU A 63 20.67 -27.04 -12.39
C GLU A 63 21.45 -27.23 -13.71
N GLY A 64 21.24 -26.33 -14.67
CA GLY A 64 21.72 -26.53 -16.04
C GLY A 64 20.95 -27.63 -16.77
N MET A 65 21.45 -28.00 -17.96
CA MET A 65 20.84 -29.04 -18.80
C MET A 65 21.90 -30.00 -19.29
N ASP A 66 21.61 -31.30 -19.15
CA ASP A 66 22.29 -32.37 -19.87
C ASP A 66 21.75 -32.49 -21.31
N LYS A 67 22.19 -33.48 -22.07
CA LYS A 67 21.75 -33.67 -23.45
C LYS A 67 20.23 -33.88 -23.54
N GLU A 68 19.67 -34.70 -22.66
CA GLU A 68 18.22 -34.98 -22.61
C GLU A 68 17.44 -33.73 -22.22
N GLY A 69 17.92 -32.99 -21.24
CA GLY A 69 17.33 -31.70 -20.84
C GLY A 69 17.34 -30.66 -21.98
N LEU A 70 18.38 -30.62 -22.78
CA LEU A 70 18.43 -29.77 -23.99
C LEU A 70 17.44 -30.23 -25.07
N GLU A 71 17.33 -31.54 -25.31
CA GLU A 71 16.34 -32.11 -26.22
C GLU A 71 14.90 -31.74 -25.76
N GLN A 72 14.61 -31.90 -24.47
CA GLN A 72 13.34 -31.50 -23.90
C GLN A 72 13.12 -29.98 -23.94
N TYR A 73 14.16 -29.18 -23.69
CA TYR A 73 14.09 -27.74 -23.82
C TYR A 73 13.64 -27.33 -25.22
N PHE A 74 14.12 -27.98 -26.29
CA PHE A 74 13.71 -27.70 -27.65
C PHE A 74 12.44 -28.44 -28.12
N ASN A 75 11.89 -29.34 -27.32
CA ASN A 75 10.59 -29.98 -27.61
C ASN A 75 9.44 -28.97 -27.42
N VAL A 76 8.72 -28.64 -28.50
CA VAL A 76 7.60 -27.69 -28.49
C VAL A 76 6.38 -28.37 -27.90
N GLY A 77 5.76 -27.74 -26.91
CA GLY A 77 4.57 -28.29 -26.25
C GLY A 77 4.89 -29.41 -25.25
N SER A 78 6.13 -29.52 -24.76
CA SER A 78 6.51 -30.49 -23.73
C SER A 78 5.65 -30.30 -22.47
N ALA A 79 5.02 -31.41 -22.02
CA ALA A 79 4.23 -31.45 -20.79
C ALA A 79 5.08 -31.72 -19.53
N GLU A 80 6.41 -31.79 -19.61
CA GLU A 80 7.29 -32.17 -18.51
C GLU A 80 7.04 -31.34 -17.23
N LYS A 81 6.98 -30.02 -17.37
CA LYS A 81 6.72 -29.13 -16.22
C LYS A 81 5.32 -29.28 -15.61
N LEU A 82 4.38 -29.85 -16.36
CA LEU A 82 3.06 -30.23 -15.81
C LEU A 82 3.14 -31.54 -15.03
N LEU A 83 3.97 -32.48 -15.46
CA LEU A 83 4.18 -33.75 -14.79
C LEU A 83 5.04 -33.60 -13.52
N THR A 84 5.97 -32.64 -13.54
CA THR A 84 6.85 -32.33 -12.41
C THR A 84 6.65 -30.86 -11.98
N PRO A 85 5.54 -30.54 -11.30
CA PRO A 85 5.17 -29.15 -10.98
C PRO A 85 6.06 -28.50 -9.91
N ILE A 86 6.86 -29.27 -9.20
CA ILE A 86 7.71 -28.81 -8.09
C ILE A 86 9.17 -29.03 -8.48
N SER A 87 10.02 -28.03 -8.23
CA SER A 87 11.46 -28.13 -8.44
C SER A 87 12.12 -29.04 -7.39
N PRO A 88 13.19 -29.79 -7.76
CA PRO A 88 13.71 -30.83 -6.89
C PRO A 88 14.51 -30.31 -5.69
N ARG A 89 15.21 -29.18 -5.81
CA ARG A 89 16.13 -28.69 -4.78
C ARG A 89 15.43 -27.79 -3.75
N PHE A 90 14.64 -26.82 -4.19
CA PHE A 90 14.01 -25.83 -3.31
C PHE A 90 12.50 -26.04 -3.14
N GLY A 91 11.91 -27.04 -3.80
CA GLY A 91 10.47 -27.28 -3.71
C GLY A 91 9.62 -26.13 -4.26
N ARG A 92 10.14 -25.41 -5.25
CA ARG A 92 9.44 -24.27 -5.87
C ARG A 92 8.35 -24.75 -6.80
N ASN A 93 7.21 -24.07 -6.78
CA ASN A 93 6.17 -24.26 -7.80
C ASN A 93 6.71 -23.76 -9.15
N ARG A 94 6.92 -24.68 -10.10
CA ARG A 94 7.38 -24.32 -11.46
C ARG A 94 6.36 -23.44 -12.17
N ILE A 95 6.81 -22.33 -12.72
CA ILE A 95 5.98 -21.31 -13.39
C ILE A 95 5.70 -21.72 -14.84
N GLY A 96 6.70 -22.22 -15.54
CA GLY A 96 6.62 -22.62 -16.94
C GLY A 96 5.65 -23.78 -17.17
N GLN A 97 4.69 -23.64 -18.11
CA GLN A 97 3.69 -24.69 -18.39
C GLN A 97 3.67 -25.17 -19.84
N PHE A 98 3.92 -24.30 -20.81
CA PHE A 98 3.61 -24.61 -22.22
C PHE A 98 4.81 -24.90 -23.12
N GLY A 99 6.05 -24.73 -22.64
CA GLY A 99 7.27 -25.06 -23.39
C GLY A 99 7.49 -24.30 -24.70
N ILE A 100 6.79 -23.20 -24.94
CA ILE A 100 6.89 -22.39 -26.18
C ILE A 100 7.67 -21.08 -26.00
N GLY A 101 7.87 -20.64 -24.76
CA GLY A 101 8.53 -19.35 -24.44
C GLY A 101 9.93 -19.18 -24.99
N LYS A 102 10.68 -20.28 -25.21
CA LYS A 102 12.04 -20.28 -25.78
C LYS A 102 12.13 -19.66 -27.17
N PHE A 103 11.11 -19.87 -28.02
CA PHE A 103 11.08 -19.30 -29.36
C PHE A 103 10.69 -17.83 -29.41
N ALA A 104 10.12 -17.30 -28.32
CA ALA A 104 9.90 -15.88 -28.19
C ALA A 104 11.18 -15.04 -28.25
N SER A 105 12.36 -15.67 -28.05
CA SER A 105 13.67 -15.04 -28.26
C SER A 105 13.79 -14.44 -29.65
N LEU A 106 13.11 -15.02 -30.66
CA LEU A 106 13.06 -14.52 -32.02
C LEU A 106 12.28 -13.22 -32.21
N ALA A 107 11.42 -12.86 -31.28
CA ALA A 107 10.76 -11.56 -31.27
C ALA A 107 11.71 -10.40 -30.96
N ALA A 108 12.76 -10.67 -30.18
CA ALA A 108 13.73 -9.67 -29.73
C ALA A 108 15.00 -9.64 -30.56
N ALA A 109 15.44 -10.80 -31.10
CA ALA A 109 16.74 -10.97 -31.76
C ALA A 109 16.61 -11.87 -33.00
N SER A 110 17.56 -11.74 -33.94
CA SER A 110 17.64 -12.62 -35.09
C SER A 110 18.42 -13.90 -34.77
N ARG A 111 19.21 -13.88 -33.72
CA ARG A 111 20.03 -15.01 -33.29
C ARG A 111 20.02 -15.10 -31.76
N PHE A 112 19.91 -16.33 -31.24
CA PHE A 112 20.11 -16.59 -29.81
C PHE A 112 21.06 -17.78 -29.60
N GLU A 113 21.81 -17.72 -28.52
CA GLU A 113 22.78 -18.74 -28.13
C GLU A 113 22.44 -19.21 -26.72
N ILE A 114 22.42 -20.52 -26.51
CA ILE A 114 22.26 -21.15 -25.20
C ILE A 114 23.56 -21.90 -24.90
N THR A 115 24.21 -21.56 -23.78
CA THR A 115 25.32 -22.32 -23.23
C THR A 115 24.93 -22.85 -21.88
N THR A 116 24.95 -24.15 -21.69
CA THR A 116 24.55 -24.80 -20.44
C THR A 116 25.63 -25.77 -19.97
N GLN A 117 25.72 -25.97 -18.66
CA GLN A 117 26.56 -26.97 -18.01
C GLN A 117 25.78 -27.66 -16.90
N LYS A 118 25.81 -29.01 -16.88
CA LYS A 118 25.25 -29.83 -15.83
C LYS A 118 26.17 -31.00 -15.55
N ALA A 119 26.74 -31.07 -14.35
CA ALA A 119 27.73 -32.06 -13.96
C ALA A 119 28.90 -32.11 -14.92
N ASP A 120 29.08 -33.23 -15.60
CA ASP A 120 30.15 -33.52 -16.56
C ASP A 120 29.81 -33.20 -18.03
N PHE A 121 28.64 -32.61 -18.27
CA PHE A 121 28.19 -32.23 -19.61
C PHE A 121 28.10 -30.70 -19.75
N ALA A 122 28.71 -30.19 -20.81
CA ALA A 122 28.56 -28.80 -21.22
C ALA A 122 28.33 -28.72 -22.73
N ALA A 123 27.44 -27.82 -23.15
CA ALA A 123 27.10 -27.67 -24.56
C ALA A 123 26.69 -26.23 -24.90
N ARG A 124 26.85 -25.91 -26.18
CA ARG A 124 26.35 -24.67 -26.81
C ARG A 124 25.42 -25.02 -27.95
N VAL A 125 24.27 -24.37 -27.95
CA VAL A 125 23.30 -24.42 -29.05
C VAL A 125 23.17 -23.01 -29.62
N VAL A 126 23.24 -22.88 -30.93
CA VAL A 126 23.06 -21.61 -31.64
C VAL A 126 21.85 -21.73 -32.55
N PHE A 127 20.86 -20.89 -32.33
CA PHE A 127 19.74 -20.74 -33.25
C PHE A 127 19.90 -19.43 -34.03
N ASP A 128 19.97 -19.55 -35.35
CA ASP A 128 20.07 -18.45 -36.29
C ASP A 128 18.85 -18.50 -37.23
N LYS A 129 18.05 -17.43 -37.23
CA LYS A 129 16.82 -17.36 -38.02
C LYS A 129 17.08 -17.53 -39.52
N ALA A 130 18.12 -16.90 -40.06
CA ALA A 130 18.41 -16.96 -41.48
C ALA A 130 18.77 -18.40 -41.91
N ARG A 131 19.64 -19.06 -41.16
CA ARG A 131 20.02 -20.48 -41.41
C ARG A 131 18.85 -21.43 -41.25
N TRP A 132 17.97 -21.16 -40.25
CA TRP A 132 16.78 -21.98 -40.05
C TRP A 132 15.83 -21.94 -41.23
N MET A 133 15.73 -20.78 -41.91
CA MET A 133 14.86 -20.58 -43.09
C MET A 133 15.46 -21.06 -44.40
N GLU A 134 16.75 -21.46 -44.42
CA GLU A 134 17.35 -22.08 -45.60
C GLU A 134 16.59 -23.35 -46.00
N LYS A 135 16.51 -23.59 -47.32
CA LYS A 135 15.75 -24.70 -47.87
C LYS A 135 16.28 -26.07 -47.40
N GLY A 136 15.37 -26.88 -46.88
CA GLY A 136 15.63 -28.24 -46.42
C GLY A 136 14.71 -28.64 -45.28
N ASP A 137 14.32 -29.91 -45.22
CA ASP A 137 13.40 -30.46 -44.20
C ASP A 137 14.05 -30.75 -42.85
N SER A 138 15.27 -30.27 -42.62
CA SER A 138 15.97 -30.56 -41.37
C SER A 138 15.44 -29.69 -40.23
N TRP A 139 14.77 -30.31 -39.27
CA TRP A 139 14.37 -29.75 -37.98
C TRP A 139 15.50 -29.84 -36.93
N LYS A 140 16.77 -29.81 -37.35
CA LYS A 140 17.92 -29.98 -36.47
C LYS A 140 18.57 -28.62 -36.22
N ILE A 141 18.90 -28.38 -34.95
CA ILE A 141 19.65 -27.21 -34.50
C ILE A 141 21.08 -27.64 -34.19
N PRO A 142 22.14 -26.89 -34.63
CA PRO A 142 23.51 -27.23 -34.32
C PRO A 142 23.76 -27.22 -32.80
N LEU A 143 24.35 -28.32 -32.31
CA LEU A 143 24.82 -28.47 -30.94
C LEU A 143 26.33 -28.70 -30.97
N THR A 144 27.06 -27.95 -30.17
CA THR A 144 28.48 -28.10 -29.93
C THR A 144 28.70 -28.52 -28.48
N VAL A 145 29.29 -29.69 -28.27
CA VAL A 145 29.74 -30.14 -26.95
C VAL A 145 30.98 -29.35 -26.57
N LEU A 146 31.05 -28.88 -25.35
CA LEU A 146 32.13 -28.08 -24.78
C LEU A 146 32.80 -28.85 -23.64
N ASP A 147 34.05 -28.48 -23.36
CA ASP A 147 34.67 -28.92 -22.11
C ASP A 147 33.99 -28.27 -20.92
N THR A 148 33.83 -29.02 -19.85
CA THR A 148 33.24 -28.50 -18.60
C THR A 148 34.22 -27.59 -17.87
N ASP A 149 33.72 -26.50 -17.30
CA ASP A 149 34.52 -25.62 -16.46
C ASP A 149 34.10 -25.83 -14.96
N PRO A 150 34.96 -26.47 -14.16
CA PRO A 150 34.68 -26.72 -12.75
C PRO A 150 34.45 -25.43 -11.93
N LYS A 151 35.03 -24.31 -12.39
CA LYS A 151 34.90 -23.02 -11.71
C LYS A 151 33.52 -22.35 -11.95
N ARG A 152 32.93 -22.65 -13.08
CA ARG A 152 31.63 -22.10 -13.46
C ARG A 152 30.46 -22.75 -12.69
N GLY A 153 30.57 -24.04 -12.38
CA GLY A 153 29.49 -24.85 -11.82
C GLY A 153 28.35 -25.06 -12.83
N ASN A 154 27.24 -25.59 -12.32
CA ASN A 154 26.01 -25.79 -13.10
C ASN A 154 25.34 -24.45 -13.43
N GLY A 155 24.59 -24.42 -14.53
CA GLY A 155 23.78 -23.27 -14.91
C GLY A 155 23.60 -23.10 -16.40
N THR A 156 22.81 -22.10 -16.77
CA THR A 156 22.52 -21.78 -18.17
C THR A 156 22.79 -20.30 -18.45
N THR A 157 23.29 -20.04 -19.65
CA THR A 157 23.42 -18.67 -20.16
C THR A 157 22.72 -18.58 -21.51
N VAL A 158 21.77 -17.68 -21.63
CA VAL A 158 21.10 -17.34 -22.88
C VAL A 158 21.60 -15.97 -23.34
N ARG A 159 22.08 -15.88 -24.57
CA ARG A 159 22.52 -14.64 -25.22
C ARG A 159 21.60 -14.36 -26.40
N LEU A 160 21.04 -13.18 -26.45
CA LEU A 160 20.29 -12.65 -27.60
C LEU A 160 21.20 -11.66 -28.31
N VAL A 161 21.53 -11.94 -29.53
CA VAL A 161 22.43 -11.12 -30.37
C VAL A 161 21.70 -10.66 -31.61
N GLU A 162 22.17 -9.58 -32.24
CA GLU A 162 21.47 -8.96 -33.36
C GLU A 162 20.05 -8.49 -32.96
N LEU A 163 20.01 -7.66 -31.94
CA LEU A 163 18.76 -7.17 -31.37
C LEU A 163 17.95 -6.35 -32.39
N LYS A 164 16.67 -6.66 -32.50
CA LYS A 164 15.71 -5.95 -33.38
C LYS A 164 15.19 -4.68 -32.74
N LYS A 165 15.32 -4.51 -31.42
CA LYS A 165 14.82 -3.40 -30.61
C LYS A 165 15.81 -3.08 -29.50
N SER A 166 15.81 -1.83 -29.05
CA SER A 166 16.56 -1.42 -27.86
C SER A 166 15.74 -1.71 -26.58
N PHE A 167 16.45 -2.11 -25.53
CA PHE A 167 15.86 -2.40 -24.23
C PHE A 167 16.46 -1.48 -23.17
N ARG A 168 15.62 -0.75 -22.45
CA ARG A 168 16.05 0.10 -21.33
C ARG A 168 16.16 -0.74 -20.07
N PRO A 169 17.31 -0.75 -19.38
CA PRO A 169 17.50 -1.54 -18.15
C PRO A 169 16.44 -1.26 -17.07
N GLU A 170 15.97 -0.02 -16.96
CA GLU A 170 14.95 0.37 -15.98
C GLU A 170 13.61 -0.31 -16.24
N HIS A 171 13.17 -0.37 -17.51
CA HIS A 171 11.93 -1.05 -17.88
C HIS A 171 12.03 -2.57 -17.66
N VAL A 172 13.21 -3.16 -17.98
CA VAL A 172 13.45 -4.59 -17.72
C VAL A 172 13.43 -4.87 -16.21
N THR A 173 14.09 -4.03 -15.40
CA THR A 173 14.09 -4.14 -13.95
C THR A 173 12.67 -4.08 -13.39
N GLN A 174 11.85 -3.12 -13.85
CA GLN A 174 10.46 -3.00 -13.45
C GLN A 174 9.67 -4.26 -13.83
N ARG A 175 9.83 -4.75 -15.05
CA ARG A 175 9.08 -5.91 -15.55
C ARG A 175 9.44 -7.20 -14.81
N ILE A 176 10.72 -7.38 -14.46
CA ILE A 176 11.18 -8.47 -13.60
C ILE A 176 10.58 -8.33 -12.20
N ALA A 177 10.60 -7.13 -11.61
CA ALA A 177 10.04 -6.89 -10.27
C ALA A 177 8.55 -7.20 -10.18
N GLU A 178 7.78 -7.00 -11.26
CA GLU A 178 6.34 -7.26 -11.34
C GLU A 178 6.01 -8.73 -11.64
N GLY A 179 6.80 -9.38 -12.50
CA GLY A 179 6.43 -10.66 -13.10
C GLY A 179 7.31 -11.86 -12.75
N VAL A 180 8.19 -11.74 -11.75
CA VAL A 180 9.11 -12.79 -11.29
C VAL A 180 9.01 -12.92 -9.77
N PRO A 181 9.11 -14.13 -9.17
CA PRO A 181 9.00 -14.31 -7.73
C PRO A 181 10.27 -13.86 -6.97
N ILE A 182 10.67 -12.60 -7.14
CA ILE A 182 11.89 -12.02 -6.53
C ILE A 182 11.82 -11.91 -4.98
N ARG A 183 10.66 -12.23 -4.36
CA ARG A 183 10.49 -12.31 -2.91
C ARG A 183 10.86 -13.68 -2.34
N ALA A 184 11.10 -14.68 -3.20
CA ALA A 184 11.56 -15.99 -2.74
C ALA A 184 12.92 -15.85 -2.02
N ARG A 185 13.07 -16.52 -0.87
CA ARG A 185 14.26 -16.35 0.00
C ARG A 185 15.57 -16.66 -0.70
N ASP A 186 15.56 -17.70 -1.52
CA ASP A 186 16.76 -18.26 -2.15
C ASP A 186 16.87 -17.86 -3.63
N PHE A 187 16.32 -16.69 -4.01
CA PHE A 187 16.35 -16.23 -5.38
C PHE A 187 16.66 -14.74 -5.47
N SER A 188 17.66 -14.39 -6.28
CA SER A 188 18.07 -13.01 -6.49
C SER A 188 18.32 -12.75 -7.96
N VAL A 189 17.81 -11.64 -8.47
CA VAL A 189 18.01 -11.21 -9.86
C VAL A 189 18.77 -9.89 -9.89
N TYR A 190 19.71 -9.77 -10.80
CA TYR A 190 20.51 -8.57 -11.00
C TYR A 190 20.37 -8.10 -12.46
N VAL A 191 20.15 -6.82 -12.67
CA VAL A 191 20.13 -6.18 -14.00
C VAL A 191 21.32 -5.21 -14.07
N ASN A 192 22.24 -5.43 -14.98
CA ASN A 192 23.49 -4.67 -15.11
C ASN A 192 24.22 -4.50 -13.76
N GLY A 193 24.26 -5.56 -12.95
CA GLY A 193 24.90 -5.58 -11.64
C GLY A 193 24.06 -5.02 -10.47
N TYR A 194 22.93 -4.40 -10.73
CA TYR A 194 22.03 -3.89 -9.68
C TYR A 194 20.96 -4.91 -9.33
N ARG A 195 20.83 -5.19 -8.03
CA ARG A 195 19.83 -6.14 -7.53
C ARG A 195 18.41 -5.61 -7.76
N VAL A 196 17.57 -6.43 -8.37
CA VAL A 196 16.13 -6.15 -8.48
C VAL A 196 15.49 -6.36 -7.13
N THR A 197 14.82 -5.33 -6.62
CA THR A 197 14.13 -5.37 -5.32
C THR A 197 12.63 -5.20 -5.53
N PRO A 198 11.79 -5.85 -4.69
CA PRO A 198 10.35 -5.62 -4.72
C PRO A 198 10.04 -4.15 -4.45
N ARG A 199 9.05 -3.61 -5.15
CA ARG A 199 8.56 -2.27 -4.91
C ARG A 199 7.85 -2.22 -3.56
N ILE A 200 8.39 -1.46 -2.62
CA ILE A 200 7.76 -1.24 -1.31
C ILE A 200 6.79 -0.06 -1.43
N LEU A 201 5.51 -0.34 -1.28
CA LEU A 201 4.47 0.67 -1.26
C LEU A 201 4.28 1.17 0.17
N ALA A 202 4.42 2.49 0.38
CA ALA A 202 4.08 3.11 1.66
C ALA A 202 2.58 3.40 1.70
N GLY A 203 1.88 2.86 2.69
CA GLY A 203 0.43 3.03 2.85
C GLY A 203 -0.15 2.13 3.93
N ASN A 204 -1.46 2.19 4.09
CA ASN A 204 -2.16 1.26 4.96
C ASN A 204 -2.30 -0.09 4.27
N ARG A 205 -1.80 -1.15 4.90
CA ARG A 205 -1.76 -2.51 4.37
C ARG A 205 -2.91 -3.33 4.91
N ILE A 206 -3.62 -3.98 4.02
CA ILE A 206 -4.73 -4.90 4.33
C ILE A 206 -4.27 -6.28 3.85
N PRO A 207 -3.97 -7.21 4.76
CA PRO A 207 -3.62 -8.58 4.39
C PRO A 207 -4.84 -9.28 3.79
N VAL A 208 -4.61 -10.07 2.75
CA VAL A 208 -5.63 -10.92 2.11
C VAL A 208 -5.27 -12.38 2.39
N MET A 209 -6.19 -13.12 2.98
CA MET A 209 -6.06 -14.55 3.22
C MET A 209 -7.44 -15.21 3.17
N ASN A 210 -7.82 -15.72 2.01
CA ASN A 210 -9.12 -16.34 1.79
C ASN A 210 -8.96 -17.80 1.33
N GLY A 211 -9.50 -18.74 2.09
CA GLY A 211 -9.64 -20.12 1.67
C GLY A 211 -10.84 -20.32 0.75
N THR A 212 -10.66 -21.08 -0.31
CA THR A 212 -11.74 -21.50 -1.22
C THR A 212 -11.74 -23.02 -1.40
N SER A 213 -12.78 -23.55 -2.06
CA SER A 213 -12.83 -24.98 -2.42
C SER A 213 -11.73 -25.42 -3.39
N TYR A 214 -11.10 -24.49 -4.09
CA TYR A 214 -10.04 -24.74 -5.09
C TYR A 214 -8.64 -24.42 -4.59
N GLY A 215 -8.51 -23.66 -3.51
CA GLY A 215 -7.21 -23.28 -2.96
C GLY A 215 -7.28 -21.97 -2.17
N ILE A 216 -6.09 -21.46 -1.82
CA ILE A 216 -5.94 -20.27 -0.98
C ILE A 216 -5.65 -19.05 -1.87
N ILE A 217 -6.33 -17.95 -1.60
CA ILE A 217 -6.01 -16.62 -2.11
C ILE A 217 -5.25 -15.90 -1.00
N HIS A 218 -4.04 -15.45 -1.29
CA HIS A 218 -3.22 -14.72 -0.32
C HIS A 218 -2.51 -13.54 -0.96
N GLY A 219 -2.26 -12.50 -0.17
CA GLY A 219 -1.59 -11.29 -0.64
C GLY A 219 -1.80 -10.10 0.26
N GLU A 220 -1.66 -8.91 -0.30
CA GLU A 220 -1.90 -7.66 0.41
C GLU A 220 -2.47 -6.58 -0.51
N ILE A 221 -3.36 -5.75 0.03
CA ILE A 221 -3.86 -4.55 -0.63
C ILE A 221 -3.36 -3.35 0.16
N VAL A 222 -2.89 -2.31 -0.54
CA VAL A 222 -2.31 -1.12 0.06
C VAL A 222 -3.11 0.11 -0.36
N ILE A 223 -3.59 0.86 0.63
CA ILE A 223 -4.22 2.16 0.41
C ILE A 223 -3.13 3.24 0.54
N LEU A 224 -2.74 3.81 -0.59
CA LEU A 224 -1.70 4.85 -0.63
C LEU A 224 -2.18 6.17 0.01
N PRO A 225 -1.26 6.98 0.57
CA PRO A 225 -1.54 8.38 0.90
C PRO A 225 -2.03 9.16 -0.33
N ALA A 226 -2.89 10.15 -0.14
CA ALA A 226 -3.42 10.96 -1.24
C ALA A 226 -2.34 11.68 -2.05
N SER A 227 -1.20 12.01 -1.44
CA SER A 227 -0.03 12.64 -2.09
C SER A 227 0.70 11.71 -3.07
N ARG A 228 0.48 10.39 -3.00
CA ARG A 228 1.10 9.37 -3.87
C ARG A 228 0.10 8.69 -4.80
N ALA A 229 -1.12 9.22 -4.89
CA ALA A 229 -2.13 8.72 -5.82
C ALA A 229 -1.70 9.00 -7.28
N ALA A 230 -1.62 7.95 -8.08
CA ALA A 230 -1.32 8.02 -9.50
C ALA A 230 -2.27 7.11 -10.28
N LYS A 231 -2.53 7.39 -11.56
CA LYS A 231 -3.42 6.56 -12.37
C LYS A 231 -2.71 5.35 -12.97
N ASP A 232 -1.42 5.48 -13.28
CA ASP A 232 -0.70 4.55 -14.14
C ASP A 232 -0.56 3.13 -13.55
N ASP A 233 -0.48 3.00 -12.23
CA ASP A 233 -0.28 1.70 -11.56
C ASP A 233 -1.44 1.31 -10.63
N MET A 234 -2.62 1.90 -10.79
CA MET A 234 -3.75 1.61 -9.89
C MET A 234 -4.29 0.19 -10.10
N GLY A 235 -4.71 -0.44 -9.00
CA GLY A 235 -5.35 -1.75 -9.00
C GLY A 235 -4.57 -2.83 -8.26
N ILE A 236 -5.14 -4.02 -8.28
CA ILE A 236 -4.63 -5.21 -7.63
C ILE A 236 -4.06 -6.15 -8.70
N GLU A 237 -2.80 -6.52 -8.54
CA GLU A 237 -2.16 -7.53 -9.38
C GLU A 237 -2.66 -8.92 -8.98
N ILE A 238 -3.25 -9.63 -9.94
CA ILE A 238 -3.66 -11.01 -9.77
C ILE A 238 -2.51 -11.89 -10.24
N LYS A 239 -1.97 -12.67 -9.32
CA LYS A 239 -0.81 -13.54 -9.53
C LYS A 239 -1.20 -15.02 -9.50
N VAL A 240 -0.50 -15.79 -10.32
CA VAL A 240 -0.51 -17.25 -10.28
C VAL A 240 0.94 -17.70 -10.14
N LYS A 241 1.24 -18.51 -9.13
CA LYS A 241 2.60 -18.95 -8.79
C LYS A 241 3.59 -17.78 -8.64
N GLY A 242 3.12 -16.66 -8.06
CA GLY A 242 3.90 -15.45 -7.85
C GLY A 242 4.13 -14.57 -9.09
N VAL A 243 3.59 -14.94 -10.24
CA VAL A 243 3.70 -14.18 -11.51
C VAL A 243 2.43 -13.41 -11.77
N THR A 244 2.54 -12.10 -12.01
CA THR A 244 1.40 -11.25 -12.35
C THR A 244 0.85 -11.62 -13.72
N VAL A 245 -0.42 -11.96 -13.76
CA VAL A 245 -1.18 -12.28 -14.98
C VAL A 245 -1.95 -11.05 -15.44
N ARG A 246 -2.69 -10.42 -14.51
CA ARG A 246 -3.56 -9.28 -14.82
C ARG A 246 -3.63 -8.33 -13.63
N ARG A 247 -3.96 -7.06 -13.89
CA ARG A 247 -4.25 -6.07 -12.86
C ARG A 247 -5.70 -5.63 -12.97
N GLU A 248 -6.44 -5.65 -11.87
CA GLU A 248 -7.85 -5.30 -11.83
C GLU A 248 -8.18 -4.42 -10.63
N LEU A 249 -9.23 -3.61 -10.80
CA LEU A 249 -9.80 -2.79 -9.71
C LEU A 249 -11.07 -3.41 -9.12
N PHE A 250 -11.61 -4.44 -9.76
CA PHE A 250 -12.90 -5.02 -9.39
C PHE A 250 -13.98 -3.91 -9.27
N GLU A 251 -14.91 -4.00 -8.33
CA GLU A 251 -15.92 -2.96 -8.09
C GLU A 251 -15.34 -1.61 -7.65
N MET A 252 -14.09 -1.57 -7.19
CA MET A 252 -13.42 -0.34 -6.77
C MET A 252 -13.18 0.65 -7.91
N ALA A 253 -13.33 0.24 -9.18
CA ALA A 253 -13.28 1.14 -10.33
C ALA A 253 -14.31 2.29 -10.21
N SER A 254 -15.45 2.03 -9.60
CA SER A 254 -16.52 3.01 -9.36
C SER A 254 -16.19 4.06 -8.29
N TRP A 255 -15.11 3.90 -7.49
CA TRP A 255 -14.78 4.78 -6.38
C TRP A 255 -14.12 6.11 -6.80
N GLY A 256 -13.97 6.37 -8.10
CA GLY A 256 -13.43 7.62 -8.63
C GLY A 256 -12.00 7.90 -8.13
N LYS A 257 -11.78 9.04 -7.48
CA LYS A 257 -10.44 9.41 -6.96
C LYS A 257 -9.91 8.44 -5.90
N ALA A 258 -10.76 7.76 -5.16
CA ALA A 258 -10.33 6.77 -4.18
C ALA A 258 -9.64 5.57 -4.84
N ALA A 259 -10.11 5.13 -6.00
CA ALA A 259 -9.51 4.03 -6.76
C ALA A 259 -8.03 4.28 -7.10
N THR A 260 -7.64 5.53 -7.37
CA THR A 260 -6.24 5.88 -7.69
C THR A 260 -5.26 5.65 -6.55
N ARG A 261 -5.75 5.40 -5.33
CA ARG A 261 -4.95 5.10 -4.14
C ARG A 261 -4.80 3.60 -3.88
N ILE A 262 -5.54 2.76 -4.62
CA ILE A 262 -5.54 1.31 -4.39
C ILE A 262 -4.41 0.68 -5.18
N ARG A 263 -3.57 -0.09 -4.50
CA ARG A 263 -2.53 -0.97 -5.04
C ARG A 263 -2.61 -2.28 -4.30
N GLY A 264 -2.04 -3.31 -4.87
CA GLY A 264 -1.94 -4.57 -4.17
C GLY A 264 -1.54 -5.72 -5.08
N GLU A 265 -1.39 -6.86 -4.45
CA GLU A 265 -1.18 -8.12 -5.14
C GLU A 265 -1.93 -9.22 -4.40
N VAL A 266 -2.54 -10.11 -5.16
CA VAL A 266 -3.15 -11.34 -4.65
C VAL A 266 -2.68 -12.51 -5.48
N ASN A 267 -2.26 -13.58 -4.85
CA ASN A 267 -1.85 -14.81 -5.49
C ASN A 267 -2.91 -15.89 -5.30
N ALA A 268 -3.30 -16.54 -6.39
CA ALA A 268 -4.29 -17.60 -6.43
C ALA A 268 -3.86 -18.67 -7.44
N ASP A 269 -3.05 -19.64 -6.99
CA ASP A 269 -2.39 -20.63 -7.84
C ASP A 269 -3.34 -21.60 -8.56
N PHE A 270 -4.58 -21.67 -8.09
CA PHE A 270 -5.62 -22.51 -8.67
C PHE A 270 -6.33 -21.91 -9.91
N LEU A 271 -6.05 -20.64 -10.24
CA LEU A 271 -6.71 -19.99 -11.37
C LEU A 271 -6.23 -20.55 -12.71
N PRO A 272 -7.15 -21.01 -13.59
CA PRO A 272 -6.79 -21.51 -14.90
C PRO A 272 -6.43 -20.37 -15.83
N LEU A 273 -5.28 -20.51 -16.49
CA LEU A 273 -4.72 -19.51 -17.40
C LEU A 273 -5.06 -19.82 -18.86
N THR A 274 -5.15 -18.77 -19.68
CA THR A 274 -5.10 -18.88 -21.14
C THR A 274 -3.72 -19.42 -21.58
N SER A 275 -3.64 -20.00 -22.77
CA SER A 275 -2.40 -20.62 -23.28
C SER A 275 -1.24 -19.64 -23.40
N ASP A 276 -1.52 -18.38 -23.67
CA ASP A 276 -0.56 -17.28 -23.76
C ASP A 276 -0.27 -16.63 -22.39
N ARG A 277 -0.96 -17.06 -21.32
CA ARG A 277 -0.89 -16.52 -19.95
C ARG A 277 -1.21 -15.01 -19.84
N SER A 278 -1.88 -14.44 -20.81
CA SER A 278 -2.30 -13.03 -20.77
C SER A 278 -3.59 -12.82 -19.97
N GLY A 279 -4.29 -13.91 -19.61
CA GLY A 279 -5.56 -13.85 -18.91
C GLY A 279 -5.98 -15.15 -18.24
N PHE A 280 -7.22 -15.14 -17.77
CA PHE A 280 -7.86 -16.27 -17.09
C PHE A 280 -8.99 -16.85 -17.93
N ILE A 281 -9.30 -18.12 -17.72
CA ILE A 281 -10.52 -18.75 -18.27
C ILE A 281 -11.70 -18.29 -17.41
N VAL A 282 -12.33 -17.20 -17.83
CA VAL A 282 -13.34 -16.47 -17.03
C VAL A 282 -14.62 -17.26 -16.74
N ASP A 283 -14.96 -18.23 -17.60
CA ASP A 283 -16.15 -19.08 -17.43
C ASP A 283 -15.92 -20.24 -16.46
N SER A 284 -14.70 -20.46 -16.02
CA SER A 284 -14.33 -21.54 -15.11
C SER A 284 -14.96 -21.36 -13.72
N PRO A 285 -15.32 -22.45 -13.02
CA PRO A 285 -15.85 -22.40 -11.66
C PRO A 285 -14.80 -21.85 -10.65
N GLU A 286 -13.52 -22.07 -10.90
CA GLU A 286 -12.40 -21.53 -10.12
C GLU A 286 -12.39 -20.01 -10.17
N TYR A 287 -12.48 -19.43 -11.37
CA TYR A 287 -12.47 -17.97 -11.53
C TYR A 287 -13.71 -17.31 -10.91
N LYS A 288 -14.88 -17.92 -11.05
CA LYS A 288 -16.13 -17.45 -10.42
C LYS A 288 -16.03 -17.49 -8.89
N THR A 289 -15.39 -18.52 -8.35
CA THR A 289 -15.16 -18.63 -6.90
C THR A 289 -14.15 -17.60 -6.40
N PHE A 290 -13.10 -17.34 -7.18
CA PHE A 290 -12.14 -16.28 -6.92
C PHE A 290 -12.82 -14.91 -6.86
N LEU A 291 -13.67 -14.55 -7.83
CA LEU A 291 -14.40 -13.28 -7.84
C LEU A 291 -15.25 -13.11 -6.57
N LYS A 292 -16.02 -14.13 -6.17
CA LYS A 292 -16.82 -14.09 -4.94
C LYS A 292 -15.98 -13.87 -3.67
N ALA A 293 -14.77 -14.41 -3.64
CA ALA A 293 -13.85 -14.17 -2.52
C ALA A 293 -13.30 -12.75 -2.55
N MET A 294 -13.00 -12.22 -3.73
CA MET A 294 -12.55 -10.84 -3.90
C MET A 294 -13.61 -9.81 -3.55
N ASP A 295 -14.89 -10.08 -3.80
CA ASP A 295 -16.01 -9.21 -3.38
C ASP A 295 -15.97 -8.94 -1.87
N LYS A 296 -15.74 -9.99 -1.05
CA LYS A 296 -15.58 -9.85 0.40
C LYS A 296 -14.37 -8.97 0.75
N THR A 297 -13.26 -9.18 0.06
CA THR A 297 -12.05 -8.38 0.24
C THR A 297 -12.28 -6.91 -0.13
N VAL A 298 -13.03 -6.62 -1.19
CA VAL A 298 -13.39 -5.25 -1.58
C VAL A 298 -14.19 -4.55 -0.49
N VAL A 299 -15.12 -5.26 0.18
CA VAL A 299 -15.88 -4.71 1.32
C VAL A 299 -14.95 -4.33 2.49
N GLU A 300 -13.95 -5.17 2.79
CA GLU A 300 -12.95 -4.88 3.84
C GLU A 300 -12.09 -3.66 3.47
N VAL A 301 -11.65 -3.57 2.21
CA VAL A 301 -10.90 -2.41 1.70
C VAL A 301 -11.73 -1.13 1.81
N LYS A 302 -13.02 -1.19 1.49
CA LYS A 302 -13.93 -0.05 1.61
C LYS A 302 -14.05 0.42 3.06
N ARG A 303 -14.20 -0.52 3.99
CA ARG A 303 -14.26 -0.22 5.43
C ARG A 303 -12.97 0.46 5.91
N ALA A 304 -11.82 -0.12 5.57
CA ALA A 304 -10.51 0.46 5.92
C ALA A 304 -10.31 1.85 5.29
N TYR A 305 -10.73 2.05 4.04
CA TYR A 305 -10.65 3.35 3.39
C TYR A 305 -11.49 4.40 4.12
N THR A 306 -12.74 4.06 4.47
CA THR A 306 -13.64 4.96 5.21
C THR A 306 -13.07 5.33 6.57
N GLN A 307 -12.47 4.38 7.28
CA GLN A 307 -11.82 4.62 8.56
C GLN A 307 -10.63 5.57 8.45
N LEU A 308 -9.77 5.37 7.43
CA LEU A 308 -8.64 6.27 7.17
C LEU A 308 -9.05 7.70 6.83
N ASP A 309 -10.18 7.86 6.15
CA ASP A 309 -10.71 9.18 5.82
C ASP A 309 -11.28 9.87 7.06
N SER A 310 -11.95 9.10 7.93
CA SER A 310 -12.42 9.54 9.25
C SER A 310 -11.25 9.95 10.17
N ASP A 311 -10.19 9.17 10.25
CA ASP A 311 -8.98 9.49 11.02
C ASP A 311 -8.30 10.79 10.53
N ARG A 312 -8.31 11.01 9.23
CA ARG A 312 -7.78 12.23 8.64
C ARG A 312 -8.63 13.44 9.00
N GLU A 313 -9.94 13.30 8.97
CA GLU A 313 -10.88 14.34 9.41
C GLU A 313 -10.66 14.63 10.89
N ASN A 314 -10.58 13.62 11.74
CA ASN A 314 -10.34 13.76 13.17
C ASN A 314 -9.01 14.46 13.47
N ARG A 315 -7.93 14.19 12.70
CA ARG A 315 -6.67 14.93 12.83
C ARG A 315 -6.83 16.43 12.47
N ARG A 316 -7.59 16.74 11.43
CA ARG A 316 -7.87 18.16 11.08
C ARG A 316 -8.66 18.86 12.17
N VAL A 317 -9.69 18.20 12.71
CA VAL A 317 -10.49 18.69 13.83
C VAL A 317 -9.61 18.87 15.06
N SER A 318 -8.78 17.89 15.41
CA SER A 318 -7.86 17.95 16.56
C SER A 318 -6.89 19.14 16.47
N LEU A 319 -6.32 19.39 15.29
CA LEU A 319 -5.45 20.56 15.07
C LEU A 319 -6.20 21.88 15.18
N ALA A 320 -7.43 21.95 14.65
CA ALA A 320 -8.25 23.16 14.75
C ALA A 320 -8.65 23.46 16.20
N VAL A 321 -9.02 22.43 16.96
CA VAL A 321 -9.35 22.56 18.40
C VAL A 321 -8.11 22.98 19.19
N LYS A 322 -6.95 22.37 18.95
CA LYS A 322 -5.69 22.75 19.63
C LYS A 322 -5.38 24.23 19.40
N GLU A 323 -5.50 24.71 18.16
CA GLU A 323 -5.23 26.11 17.85
C GLU A 323 -6.30 27.05 18.44
N ALA A 324 -7.57 26.68 18.39
CA ALA A 324 -8.65 27.47 19.02
C ALA A 324 -8.44 27.58 20.55
N LEU A 325 -8.12 26.46 21.21
CA LEU A 325 -7.84 26.44 22.66
C LEU A 325 -6.62 27.30 23.00
N ARG A 326 -5.55 27.26 22.20
CA ARG A 326 -4.36 28.09 22.39
C ARG A 326 -4.71 29.58 22.34
N ARG A 327 -5.51 30.00 21.34
CA ARG A 327 -5.93 31.40 21.19
C ARG A 327 -6.85 31.84 22.33
N VAL A 328 -7.80 30.98 22.72
CA VAL A 328 -8.70 31.25 23.87
C VAL A 328 -7.93 31.32 25.19
N HIS A 329 -6.95 30.45 25.38
CA HIS A 329 -6.06 30.51 26.57
C HIS A 329 -5.34 31.85 26.63
N HIS A 330 -4.73 32.30 25.53
CA HIS A 330 -4.06 33.61 25.48
C HIS A 330 -5.00 34.74 25.85
N ALA A 331 -6.23 34.75 25.30
CA ALA A 331 -7.24 35.75 25.64
C ALA A 331 -7.63 35.71 27.15
N LEU A 332 -7.70 34.51 27.75
CA LEU A 332 -7.99 34.36 29.19
C LEU A 332 -6.83 34.81 30.08
N VAL A 333 -5.59 34.65 29.62
CA VAL A 333 -4.40 35.21 30.30
C VAL A 333 -4.46 36.75 30.32
N MET A 334 -4.91 37.37 29.23
CA MET A 334 -5.11 38.82 29.15
C MET A 334 -6.35 39.32 29.93
N ASN A 335 -7.31 38.44 30.21
CA ASN A 335 -8.56 38.75 30.91
C ASN A 335 -8.83 37.73 32.02
N PRO A 336 -7.99 37.68 33.07
CA PRO A 336 -8.09 36.66 34.11
C PRO A 336 -9.40 36.70 34.87
N GLU A 337 -10.09 37.87 34.90
CA GLU A 337 -11.41 38.06 35.49
C GLU A 337 -12.50 37.21 34.80
N PHE A 338 -12.27 36.74 33.56
CA PHE A 338 -13.22 35.89 32.83
C PHE A 338 -12.94 34.40 32.97
N SER A 339 -11.88 34.01 33.67
CA SER A 339 -11.59 32.62 33.94
C SER A 339 -12.69 31.96 34.75
N PRO A 340 -13.26 30.81 34.34
CA PRO A 340 -14.38 30.17 35.02
C PRO A 340 -14.05 29.67 36.42
N PHE A 341 -12.77 29.56 36.79
CA PHE A 341 -12.32 29.00 38.06
C PHE A 341 -11.68 30.02 39.01
N GLY A 342 -11.66 31.31 38.65
CA GLY A 342 -11.02 32.34 39.47
C GLY A 342 -9.50 32.19 39.58
N VAL A 343 -8.90 31.24 38.88
CA VAL A 343 -7.48 30.98 38.87
C VAL A 343 -6.84 31.77 37.73
N VAL A 344 -5.91 32.66 38.11
CA VAL A 344 -5.11 33.40 37.13
C VAL A 344 -4.12 32.41 36.51
N PRO A 345 -4.09 32.24 35.18
CA PRO A 345 -3.04 31.47 34.54
C PRO A 345 -1.72 32.18 34.82
N LEU A 346 -0.80 31.55 35.54
CA LEU A 346 0.53 32.09 35.79
C LEU A 346 1.25 32.19 34.44
N ALA A 347 1.52 33.43 34.03
CA ALA A 347 2.54 33.69 33.02
C ALA A 347 3.88 33.35 33.68
N GLU A 348 4.55 32.29 33.22
CA GLU A 348 5.91 32.01 33.68
C GLU A 348 6.82 33.17 33.23
N GLU A 349 7.24 33.99 34.22
CA GLU A 349 8.34 34.94 34.05
C GLU A 349 9.61 34.21 33.63
N GLY A 350 10.15 34.64 32.48
CA GLY A 350 11.31 34.04 31.86
C GLY A 350 12.50 33.98 32.78
N LYS A 351 13.02 32.81 33.07
CA LYS A 351 14.39 32.57 33.49
C LYS A 351 15.35 32.83 32.32
N ARG A 352 15.95 34.00 32.28
CA ARG A 352 17.20 34.24 31.57
C ARG A 352 18.31 33.45 32.30
N GLY A 353 18.79 32.38 31.72
CA GLY A 353 19.98 31.64 32.08
C GLY A 353 20.88 31.49 30.87
N ILE A 354 22.04 32.13 30.93
CA ILE A 354 23.16 32.03 29.98
C ILE A 354 23.85 30.66 30.18
N GLY A 355 24.18 29.94 29.12
CA GLY A 355 25.13 28.83 29.15
C GLY A 355 24.94 27.71 28.17
N GLU A 356 25.71 27.77 27.08
CA GLU A 356 26.42 26.71 26.35
C GLU A 356 25.81 25.35 26.00
N THR A 357 25.84 25.12 24.69
CA THR A 357 26.15 23.87 23.96
C THR A 357 25.35 22.58 24.26
N GLY A 358 24.62 22.14 23.28
CA GLY A 358 24.07 20.78 23.19
C GLY A 358 23.00 20.64 22.14
N VAL A 359 23.33 19.92 21.09
CA VAL A 359 22.37 19.49 20.06
C VAL A 359 21.31 18.62 20.72
N GLU A 360 20.09 19.14 20.90
CA GLU A 360 18.94 18.36 21.30
C GLU A 360 17.80 18.45 20.25
N THR A 361 17.35 17.28 19.89
CA THR A 361 16.34 16.96 18.92
C THR A 361 14.98 17.60 19.24
N ALA A 362 14.26 17.99 18.19
CA ALA A 362 13.00 18.75 18.12
C ALA A 362 11.78 18.16 18.88
N ARG A 363 12.00 17.38 19.94
CA ARG A 363 10.92 16.79 20.76
C ARG A 363 10.58 17.58 22.04
N ASN A 364 11.48 18.44 22.51
CA ASN A 364 11.35 19.10 23.82
C ASN A 364 10.89 20.56 23.79
N LYS A 365 10.37 21.06 22.67
CA LYS A 365 9.91 22.47 22.58
C LYS A 365 8.47 22.71 23.01
N GLU A 366 7.69 21.63 23.21
CA GLU A 366 6.28 21.74 23.61
C GLU A 366 6.05 21.79 25.13
N GLU A 367 7.03 21.36 25.93
CA GLU A 367 6.91 21.39 27.40
C GLU A 367 7.27 22.74 28.04
N ALA A 368 7.89 23.66 27.29
CA ALA A 368 8.36 24.95 27.81
C ALA A 368 7.28 26.06 27.84
N GLU A 369 6.10 25.84 27.27
CA GLU A 369 5.04 26.88 27.16
C GLU A 369 3.86 26.71 28.13
N GLY A 370 3.88 25.77 29.09
CA GLY A 370 2.84 25.63 30.12
C GLY A 370 1.43 25.29 29.61
N ILE A 371 1.26 25.00 28.30
CA ILE A 371 0.00 24.62 27.66
C ILE A 371 0.01 23.12 27.41
N THR A 372 -0.41 22.31 28.37
CA THR A 372 -0.62 20.89 28.14
C THR A 372 -2.04 20.66 27.59
N VAL A 373 -2.14 20.40 26.29
CA VAL A 373 -3.33 19.84 25.67
C VAL A 373 -3.16 18.32 25.66
N GLU A 374 -3.80 17.64 26.60
CA GLU A 374 -3.74 16.18 26.70
C GLU A 374 -4.79 15.54 25.79
N ASP A 375 -4.37 14.46 25.09
CA ASP A 375 -5.30 13.55 24.44
C ASP A 375 -5.88 12.63 25.52
N VAL A 376 -7.17 12.78 25.82
CA VAL A 376 -7.87 11.86 26.72
C VAL A 376 -8.39 10.71 25.87
N GLY A 377 -7.66 9.58 25.89
CA GLY A 377 -8.15 8.33 25.32
C GLY A 377 -9.37 7.87 26.12
N GLY A 378 -10.55 7.91 25.52
CA GLY A 378 -11.75 7.33 26.12
C GLY A 378 -11.73 5.82 25.95
N GLU A 379 -11.76 5.05 27.02
CA GLU A 379 -12.13 3.66 26.98
C GLU A 379 -13.59 3.53 26.53
N PRO A 380 -13.95 2.54 25.68
CA PRO A 380 -15.34 2.31 25.28
C PRO A 380 -16.16 1.88 26.50
N ALA A 381 -17.34 2.49 26.67
CA ALA A 381 -18.27 2.19 27.75
C ALA A 381 -18.60 0.67 27.77
N PRO A 382 -18.65 0.03 28.94
CA PRO A 382 -19.08 -1.36 29.06
C PRO A 382 -20.56 -1.50 28.71
N HIS A 383 -20.90 -2.61 28.03
CA HIS A 383 -22.27 -3.02 27.73
C HIS A 383 -23.16 -3.05 28.97
N PRO A 384 -24.45 -2.65 28.85
CA PRO A 384 -25.39 -2.72 29.95
C PRO A 384 -25.98 -4.13 30.06
N ASP A 385 -25.33 -5.04 30.78
CA ASP A 385 -25.99 -6.24 31.31
C ASP A 385 -25.17 -6.74 32.50
N LYS A 386 -25.62 -6.30 33.70
CA LYS A 386 -25.66 -7.07 34.93
C LYS A 386 -26.26 -6.21 36.05
N LEU A 387 -27.53 -6.42 36.26
CA LEU A 387 -28.15 -6.15 37.57
C LEU A 387 -27.60 -7.17 38.56
N ASP A 388 -26.94 -6.71 39.61
CA ASP A 388 -26.87 -7.42 40.88
C ASP A 388 -27.11 -6.45 42.01
N SER A 389 -28.19 -6.74 42.72
CA SER A 389 -28.71 -6.15 43.94
C SER A 389 -27.94 -6.65 45.14
N THR A 390 -27.46 -5.75 46.02
CA THR A 390 -27.40 -6.00 47.48
C THR A 390 -27.21 -4.69 48.26
N PRO A 391 -27.51 -4.64 49.57
CA PRO A 391 -28.38 -3.60 50.14
C PRO A 391 -27.62 -2.49 50.91
N GLU A 392 -28.42 -1.47 51.22
CA GLU A 392 -28.11 -0.25 51.94
C GLU A 392 -27.40 -0.50 53.29
N ASP A 393 -26.39 0.32 53.53
CA ASP A 393 -25.94 0.64 54.89
C ASP A 393 -25.84 2.18 55.00
N ASP A 394 -26.74 2.72 55.86
CA ASP A 394 -26.85 4.12 56.18
C ASP A 394 -25.65 4.60 57.02
N ASN A 395 -24.80 5.47 56.43
CA ASN A 395 -23.99 6.41 57.19
C ASN A 395 -23.77 7.67 56.37
N GLU A 396 -24.49 8.72 56.73
CA GLU A 396 -24.40 10.06 56.17
C GLU A 396 -23.01 10.66 56.34
N LYS A 397 -22.23 10.62 55.24
CA LYS A 397 -21.10 11.51 55.00
C LYS A 397 -21.53 12.56 53.95
N PRO A 398 -21.05 13.82 54.05
CA PRO A 398 -21.49 14.90 53.16
C PRO A 398 -21.24 14.50 51.71
N LYS A 399 -22.29 14.52 50.87
CA LYS A 399 -22.26 14.17 49.43
C LYS A 399 -21.22 15.01 48.71
N ARG A 400 -20.05 14.43 48.43
CA ARG A 400 -19.11 14.98 47.43
C ARG A 400 -19.85 15.06 46.11
N GLN A 401 -20.03 16.27 45.56
CA GLN A 401 -20.57 16.45 44.21
C GLN A 401 -19.77 15.55 43.25
N LYS A 402 -20.47 14.60 42.62
CA LYS A 402 -19.86 13.72 41.62
C LYS A 402 -19.31 14.63 40.51
N LYS A 403 -18.00 14.53 40.21
CA LYS A 403 -17.42 15.22 39.06
C LYS A 403 -18.17 14.77 37.78
N PRO A 404 -18.50 15.69 36.85
CA PRO A 404 -19.19 15.35 35.65
C PRO A 404 -18.35 14.32 34.87
N SER A 405 -18.98 13.24 34.41
CA SER A 405 -18.32 12.20 33.63
C SER A 405 -18.42 12.51 32.13
N LEU A 406 -17.32 12.42 31.41
CA LEU A 406 -17.29 12.62 29.96
C LEU A 406 -18.18 11.55 29.27
N ARG A 407 -19.17 11.98 28.48
CA ARG A 407 -20.01 11.10 27.67
C ARG A 407 -19.58 11.21 26.23
N ILE A 408 -19.07 10.13 25.66
CA ILE A 408 -18.67 10.03 24.26
C ILE A 408 -19.77 9.29 23.51
N ALA A 409 -20.40 9.95 22.52
CA ALA A 409 -21.46 9.36 21.71
C ALA A 409 -20.92 8.50 20.58
N THR A 410 -19.75 8.85 20.01
CA THR A 410 -19.16 8.11 18.88
C THR A 410 -17.68 7.81 19.09
N PRO A 411 -17.15 6.69 18.50
CA PRO A 411 -15.73 6.37 18.57
C PRO A 411 -14.81 7.43 17.93
N ASN A 412 -15.39 8.34 17.15
CA ASN A 412 -14.68 9.39 16.40
C ASN A 412 -14.66 10.74 17.13
N ALA A 413 -15.06 10.79 18.39
CA ALA A 413 -15.01 12.00 19.18
C ALA A 413 -13.57 12.52 19.34
N VAL A 414 -13.40 13.84 19.24
CA VAL A 414 -12.12 14.51 19.49
C VAL A 414 -12.22 15.22 20.83
N VAL A 415 -11.43 14.77 21.81
CA VAL A 415 -11.43 15.32 23.17
C VAL A 415 -10.10 16.02 23.43
N LYS A 416 -10.15 17.27 23.88
CA LYS A 416 -9.00 18.09 24.29
C LYS A 416 -9.31 18.81 25.58
N LYS A 417 -8.32 18.95 26.44
CA LYS A 417 -8.45 19.62 27.73
C LYS A 417 -7.58 20.88 27.75
N LEU A 418 -8.19 22.00 28.18
CA LEU A 418 -7.50 23.24 28.49
C LEU A 418 -7.32 23.30 30.00
N LYS A 419 -6.08 23.23 30.47
CA LYS A 419 -5.75 23.25 31.89
C LYS A 419 -5.48 24.68 32.38
N PHE A 420 -5.94 24.98 33.61
CA PHE A 420 -5.67 26.20 34.35
C PHE A 420 -5.21 25.77 35.76
N GLY A 421 -3.90 25.50 35.93
CA GLY A 421 -3.43 24.87 37.17
C GLY A 421 -4.08 23.50 37.39
N ASP A 422 -4.72 23.29 38.55
CA ASP A 422 -5.38 22.03 38.89
C ASP A 422 -6.80 21.90 38.30
N ALA A 423 -7.36 23.00 37.77
CA ALA A 423 -8.67 23.01 37.11
C ALA A 423 -8.54 22.99 35.58
N GLY A 424 -9.64 22.84 34.87
CA GLY A 424 -9.62 22.93 33.41
C GLY A 424 -10.97 22.68 32.75
N VAL A 425 -11.06 23.09 31.50
CA VAL A 425 -12.25 22.89 30.64
C VAL A 425 -11.91 21.77 29.63
N THR A 426 -12.79 20.80 29.53
CA THR A 426 -12.67 19.72 28.54
C THR A 426 -13.58 20.02 27.35
N CYS A 427 -13.03 20.07 26.15
CA CYS A 427 -13.78 20.23 24.91
C CYS A 427 -13.92 18.89 24.21
N CYS A 428 -15.16 18.44 23.98
CA CYS A 428 -15.51 17.21 23.28
C CYS A 428 -16.26 17.57 22.00
N LEU A 429 -15.63 17.28 20.84
CA LEU A 429 -16.24 17.47 19.53
C LEU A 429 -16.73 16.11 19.04
N ASP A 430 -18.03 15.94 18.97
CA ASP A 430 -18.66 14.65 18.67
C ASP A 430 -19.84 14.80 17.69
N HIS A 431 -20.37 13.69 17.22
CA HIS A 431 -21.52 13.62 16.33
C HIS A 431 -22.81 13.50 17.17
N LEU A 432 -23.54 14.61 17.30
CA LEU A 432 -24.76 14.70 18.15
C LEU A 432 -26.04 14.80 17.32
N GLY A 433 -25.97 14.56 16.01
CA GLY A 433 -27.10 14.67 15.08
C GLY A 433 -27.31 16.09 14.54
N GLN A 434 -27.97 16.17 13.36
CA GLN A 434 -28.15 17.47 12.66
C GLN A 434 -29.10 18.42 13.40
N ASP A 435 -30.08 17.88 14.12
CA ASP A 435 -31.08 18.63 14.86
C ASP A 435 -30.66 18.95 16.30
N GLY A 436 -29.48 18.47 16.71
CA GLY A 436 -28.91 18.74 18.03
C GLY A 436 -28.38 20.17 18.16
N PRO A 437 -28.17 20.67 19.38
CA PRO A 437 -27.61 22.01 19.62
C PRO A 437 -26.20 22.10 19.01
N GLU A 438 -25.78 23.32 18.59
CA GLU A 438 -24.44 23.57 18.07
C GLU A 438 -23.37 23.33 19.15
N CYS A 439 -23.68 23.71 20.39
CA CYS A 439 -22.81 23.57 21.54
C CYS A 439 -23.66 23.43 22.81
N MET A 440 -23.15 22.70 23.79
CA MET A 440 -23.74 22.57 25.12
C MET A 440 -22.67 22.31 26.17
N THR A 441 -22.93 22.67 27.42
CA THR A 441 -22.01 22.47 28.52
C THR A 441 -22.63 21.60 29.62
N GLU A 442 -21.84 20.67 30.15
CA GLU A 442 -22.17 19.86 31.32
C GLU A 442 -21.01 19.99 32.34
N GLY A 443 -21.18 20.85 33.35
CA GLY A 443 -20.14 21.17 34.31
C GLY A 443 -18.95 21.87 33.69
N THR A 444 -17.81 21.18 33.61
CA THR A 444 -16.56 21.67 32.97
C THR A 444 -16.33 21.11 31.59
N ILE A 445 -17.30 20.40 31.00
CA ILE A 445 -17.20 19.76 29.72
C ILE A 445 -18.04 20.52 28.70
N ILE A 446 -17.40 21.00 27.63
CA ILE A 446 -18.03 21.67 26.49
C ILE A 446 -18.17 20.67 25.37
N TYR A 447 -19.40 20.36 24.96
CA TYR A 447 -19.69 19.51 23.80
C TYR A 447 -19.97 20.39 22.59
N ILE A 448 -19.29 20.11 21.48
CA ILE A 448 -19.47 20.79 20.20
C ILE A 448 -19.95 19.77 19.18
N ASN A 449 -21.08 20.05 18.53
CA ASN A 449 -21.73 19.16 17.59
C ASN A 449 -21.14 19.28 16.17
N ARG A 450 -20.42 18.25 15.75
CA ARG A 450 -19.83 18.16 14.41
C ARG A 450 -20.88 17.97 13.29
N ASP A 451 -22.09 17.52 13.63
CA ASP A 451 -23.18 17.33 12.66
C ASP A 451 -23.98 18.59 12.39
N HIS A 452 -23.87 19.59 13.24
CA HIS A 452 -24.60 20.84 13.09
C HIS A 452 -24.28 21.51 11.74
N PRO A 453 -25.27 22.00 10.97
CA PRO A 453 -25.07 22.55 9.63
C PRO A 453 -24.04 23.69 9.58
N LEU A 454 -24.05 24.56 10.59
CA LEU A 454 -23.14 25.69 10.70
C LEU A 454 -21.70 25.19 10.91
N TYR A 455 -21.49 24.23 11.81
CA TYR A 455 -20.18 23.61 12.03
C TYR A 455 -19.63 23.00 10.72
N LYS A 456 -20.42 22.21 10.01
CA LYS A 456 -20.04 21.58 8.72
C LYS A 456 -19.64 22.62 7.65
N ARG A 457 -20.33 23.76 7.62
CA ARG A 457 -20.02 24.86 6.70
C ARG A 457 -18.67 25.49 7.03
N GLU A 458 -18.47 25.86 8.30
CA GLU A 458 -17.25 26.55 8.75
C GLU A 458 -16.01 25.63 8.73
N ALA A 459 -16.17 24.32 8.95
CA ALA A 459 -15.09 23.34 8.90
C ALA A 459 -14.42 23.19 7.52
N ARG A 460 -15.02 23.74 6.44
CA ARG A 460 -14.46 23.71 5.09
C ARG A 460 -13.19 24.56 4.95
N LYS A 461 -13.09 25.67 5.67
CA LYS A 461 -11.96 26.60 5.66
C LYS A 461 -11.27 26.60 7.02
N ARG A 462 -9.94 26.45 7.06
CA ARG A 462 -9.16 26.29 8.29
C ARG A 462 -9.42 27.43 9.29
N GLU A 463 -9.26 28.68 8.89
CA GLU A 463 -9.40 29.84 9.80
C GLU A 463 -10.85 30.02 10.27
N ALA A 464 -11.84 29.84 9.39
CA ALA A 464 -13.25 29.86 9.77
C ALA A 464 -13.58 28.75 10.78
N HIS A 465 -13.01 27.56 10.62
CA HIS A 465 -13.17 26.45 11.54
C HIS A 465 -12.60 26.76 12.93
N ILE A 466 -11.35 27.29 12.97
CA ILE A 466 -10.71 27.69 14.23
C ILE A 466 -11.53 28.79 14.92
N LEU A 467 -11.97 29.81 14.18
CA LEU A 467 -12.79 30.88 14.72
C LEU A 467 -14.14 30.37 15.24
N ASN A 468 -14.82 29.48 14.51
CA ASN A 468 -16.09 28.91 14.97
C ASN A 468 -15.93 28.10 16.25
N ILE A 469 -14.89 27.25 16.35
CA ILE A 469 -14.60 26.50 17.59
C ILE A 469 -14.32 27.46 18.75
N ALA A 470 -13.48 28.48 18.53
CA ALA A 470 -13.15 29.47 19.56
C ALA A 470 -14.39 30.25 19.99
N ARG A 471 -15.29 30.60 19.05
CA ARG A 471 -16.58 31.26 19.34
C ARG A 471 -17.43 30.41 20.27
N LEU A 472 -17.57 29.12 20.00
CA LEU A 472 -18.34 28.20 20.83
C LEU A 472 -17.73 28.03 22.23
N ILE A 473 -16.42 27.85 22.30
CA ILE A 473 -15.70 27.71 23.58
C ILE A 473 -15.84 28.98 24.43
N THR A 474 -15.62 30.16 23.84
CA THR A 474 -15.72 31.44 24.58
C THR A 474 -17.14 31.74 24.99
N GLN A 475 -18.15 31.33 24.21
CA GLN A 475 -19.56 31.40 24.57
C GLN A 475 -19.82 30.66 25.88
N GLU A 476 -19.44 29.38 25.92
CA GLU A 476 -19.68 28.51 27.07
C GLU A 476 -18.88 28.96 28.31
N ILE A 477 -17.61 29.35 28.13
CA ILE A 477 -16.79 29.91 29.21
C ILE A 477 -17.43 31.18 29.81
N SER A 478 -17.99 32.05 28.96
CA SER A 478 -18.64 33.29 29.41
C SER A 478 -19.93 33.01 30.23
N LEU A 479 -20.62 31.90 29.92
CA LEU A 479 -21.81 31.45 30.66
C LEU A 479 -21.45 30.71 31.97
N MET A 480 -20.32 29.98 32.01
CA MET A 480 -19.89 29.25 33.21
C MET A 480 -19.64 30.16 34.43
N LYS A 481 -19.42 31.44 34.23
CA LYS A 481 -19.14 32.41 35.30
C LYS A 481 -20.39 33.23 35.69
N ASP A 482 -21.56 32.65 35.73
CA ASP A 482 -22.83 33.25 36.15
C ASP A 482 -22.93 34.76 35.81
N PRO A 483 -23.21 35.13 34.56
CA PRO A 483 -23.29 36.53 34.17
C PRO A 483 -24.51 37.17 34.83
N GLU A 484 -24.39 38.40 35.33
CA GLU A 484 -25.45 39.13 35.95
C GLU A 484 -26.68 39.33 35.03
N ASN A 485 -26.39 39.40 33.74
CA ASN A 485 -27.40 39.47 32.68
C ASN A 485 -26.85 38.92 31.35
N PRO A 486 -27.69 38.60 30.37
CA PRO A 486 -27.24 38.07 29.07
C PRO A 486 -26.26 38.99 28.33
N ARG A 487 -26.36 40.29 28.51
CA ARG A 487 -25.46 41.24 27.84
C ARG A 487 -24.04 41.16 28.37
N ASP A 488 -23.83 40.84 29.61
CA ASP A 488 -22.53 40.59 30.21
C ASP A 488 -21.83 39.38 29.57
N ALA A 489 -22.56 38.28 29.36
CA ALA A 489 -22.02 37.10 28.67
C ALA A 489 -21.56 37.46 27.27
N TYR A 490 -22.34 38.21 26.50
CA TYR A 490 -21.98 38.66 25.16
C TYR A 490 -20.77 39.59 25.16
N ASN A 491 -20.68 40.51 26.10
CA ASN A 491 -19.54 41.42 26.22
C ASN A 491 -18.25 40.66 26.57
N ARG A 492 -18.33 39.70 27.51
CA ARG A 492 -17.20 38.81 27.85
C ARG A 492 -16.74 38.00 26.64
N GLN A 493 -17.67 37.36 25.95
CA GLN A 493 -17.37 36.59 24.72
C GLN A 493 -16.74 37.47 23.67
N SER A 494 -17.29 38.64 23.38
CA SER A 494 -16.79 39.58 22.39
C SER A 494 -15.36 40.03 22.72
N LYS A 495 -15.06 40.34 23.99
CA LYS A 495 -13.73 40.71 24.44
C LYS A 495 -12.75 39.55 24.29
N LEU A 496 -13.10 38.34 24.71
CA LEU A 496 -12.28 37.14 24.56
C LEU A 496 -11.98 36.84 23.10
N LEU A 497 -12.96 36.94 22.21
CA LEU A 497 -12.73 36.70 20.76
C LEU A 497 -11.84 37.76 20.14
N ARG A 498 -12.04 39.04 20.48
CA ARG A 498 -11.18 40.12 20.01
C ARG A 498 -9.71 39.85 20.40
N ASP A 499 -9.46 39.48 21.66
CA ASP A 499 -8.10 39.27 22.18
C ASP A 499 -7.50 37.93 21.71
N ALA A 500 -8.34 36.93 21.39
CA ALA A 500 -7.90 35.66 20.78
C ALA A 500 -7.49 35.82 19.30
N PHE A 501 -8.06 36.78 18.55
CA PHE A 501 -7.88 36.98 17.12
C PHE A 501 -7.37 38.38 16.74
N GLY A 502 -6.95 39.22 17.72
CA GLY A 502 -6.36 40.52 17.45
C GLY A 502 -5.05 40.47 16.69
N GLU A 503 -4.70 41.53 15.97
CA GLU A 503 -3.60 41.61 15.00
C GLU A 503 -2.18 41.30 15.53
N GLY A 504 -2.01 41.17 16.86
CA GLY A 504 -0.74 40.79 17.50
C GLY A 504 -0.32 39.32 17.29
N ASN A 505 -1.25 38.45 16.91
CA ASN A 505 -1.03 36.98 16.83
C ASN A 505 -0.64 36.46 15.45
N GLU A 506 -0.71 37.28 14.39
CA GLU A 506 -0.38 36.83 13.00
C GLU A 506 1.12 36.71 12.74
N LYS A 507 1.99 37.35 13.55
CA LYS A 507 3.44 37.34 13.31
C LYS A 507 4.15 36.04 13.70
N SER A 508 3.51 35.14 14.42
CA SER A 508 4.10 33.84 14.83
C SER A 508 3.79 32.67 13.91
N ALA A 509 2.92 32.83 12.90
CA ALA A 509 2.41 31.75 12.07
C ALA A 509 2.98 31.70 10.64
N GLN A 510 3.91 32.56 10.25
CA GLN A 510 4.56 32.44 8.94
C GLN A 510 5.74 31.47 9.00
N PRO A 511 5.73 30.35 8.24
CA PRO A 511 6.92 29.55 8.08
C PRO A 511 7.96 30.38 7.32
N LYS A 512 9.18 30.52 7.87
CA LYS A 512 10.31 31.13 7.18
C LYS A 512 10.49 30.45 5.82
N ARG A 513 10.15 31.14 4.75
CA ARG A 513 10.59 30.77 3.40
C ARG A 513 12.11 30.89 3.37
N ASN A 514 12.79 29.76 3.41
CA ASN A 514 14.20 29.70 3.05
C ASN A 514 14.32 30.09 1.58
N LYS A 515 14.89 31.26 1.36
CA LYS A 515 15.54 31.58 0.09
C LYS A 515 16.94 30.96 0.17
N ASN A 516 17.13 29.90 -0.60
CA ASN A 516 18.33 29.68 -1.45
C ASN A 516 18.04 28.45 -2.31
#